data_b1d652b93d0a2923afb5f8501c605b51
#
_entry.id   b1d652b93d0a2923afb5f8501c605b51
#
_cell.length_a   1.000
_cell.length_b   1.000
_cell.length_c   1.000
_cell.angle_alpha   90.00
_cell.angle_beta   90.00
_cell.angle_gamma   90.00
#
_symmetry.space_group_name_H-M   'P 1'
#
loop_
_entity.id
_entity.type
_entity.pdbx_description
1 polymer ?
#
loop_
_entity_poly.entity_id
_entity_poly.type
_entity_poly.pdbx_seq_one_letter_code
_entity_poly.pdbx_strand_id
1 'polypeptide(L)'
;RTWLKNEALTGTAVINNPFWWSADDKYFNNCLMTKVGVPIPKTAIIPSRDHPDDTTEESFSNLAYPLDWETIFKYVGFPAYMKPFAGGGWKHVYKLDSKEDFFDKHSETGQLVMLLQEEIVFTEYYRCYCIGRKHVLIMPYEPRNPHHLRYVASFTPSPER
;
A
#
# COMPACT_ATOMS: atom_id res chain seq x y z
N ARG A 1 -5.90 12.48 15.13
CA ARG A 1 -7.13 12.34 14.30
C ARG A 1 -8.40 12.61 15.10
N THR A 2 -8.50 12.18 16.37
CA THR A 2 -9.67 12.45 17.24
C THR A 2 -9.96 13.93 17.34
N TRP A 3 -8.94 14.75 17.55
CA TRP A 3 -9.08 16.21 17.56
C TRP A 3 -9.67 16.77 16.25
N LEU A 4 -9.17 16.32 15.09
CA LEU A 4 -9.71 16.74 13.78
C LEU A 4 -11.19 16.33 13.58
N LYS A 5 -11.60 15.18 14.12
CA LYS A 5 -13.03 14.79 14.10
C LYS A 5 -13.87 15.76 14.95
N ASN A 6 -13.37 16.12 16.12
CA ASN A 6 -14.04 17.09 16.97
C ASN A 6 -14.19 18.45 16.28
N GLU A 7 -13.11 18.96 15.68
CA GLU A 7 -13.15 20.20 14.90
C GLU A 7 -14.17 20.13 13.75
N ALA A 8 -14.22 19.02 13.03
CA ALA A 8 -15.19 18.83 11.96
C ALA A 8 -16.65 18.84 12.47
N LEU A 9 -16.90 18.29 13.67
CA LEU A 9 -18.23 18.31 14.28
C LEU A 9 -18.66 19.72 14.73
N THR A 10 -17.71 20.61 15.00
CA THR A 10 -17.96 22.02 15.34
C THR A 10 -18.10 22.93 14.12
N GLY A 11 -18.05 22.37 12.90
CA GLY A 11 -18.22 23.10 11.65
C GLY A 11 -16.92 23.56 10.99
N THR A 12 -15.76 23.24 11.56
CA THR A 12 -14.46 23.53 10.94
C THR A 12 -14.25 22.70 9.69
N ALA A 13 -13.86 23.34 8.59
CA ALA A 13 -13.49 22.61 7.37
C ALA A 13 -12.18 21.85 7.56
N VAL A 14 -12.23 20.53 7.54
CA VAL A 14 -11.08 19.65 7.68
C VAL A 14 -10.78 18.93 6.36
N ILE A 15 -9.56 19.08 5.87
CA ILE A 15 -9.04 18.42 4.66
C ILE A 15 -7.90 17.48 5.10
N ASN A 16 -7.95 16.20 4.80
CA ASN A 16 -9.05 15.37 4.25
C ASN A 16 -10.08 15.06 5.33
N ASN A 17 -11.24 14.50 4.93
CA ASN A 17 -12.31 14.16 5.87
C ASN A 17 -11.81 13.18 6.95
N PRO A 18 -11.82 13.56 8.23
CA PRO A 18 -11.21 12.77 9.31
C PRO A 18 -12.02 11.52 9.70
N PHE A 19 -13.25 11.40 9.20
CA PHE A 19 -14.11 10.23 9.43
C PHE A 19 -13.85 9.11 8.40
N TRP A 20 -13.21 9.44 7.27
CA TRP A 20 -12.85 8.47 6.24
C TRP A 20 -11.44 7.93 6.45
N TRP A 21 -11.27 7.11 7.49
CA TRP A 21 -9.99 6.49 7.77
C TRP A 21 -9.51 5.56 6.67
N SER A 22 -10.42 4.83 6.06
CA SER A 22 -10.16 3.90 4.98
C SER A 22 -9.54 4.52 3.72
N ALA A 23 -9.64 5.85 3.55
CA ALA A 23 -8.96 6.52 2.44
C ALA A 23 -7.42 6.41 2.50
N ASP A 24 -6.86 6.17 3.69
CA ASP A 24 -5.42 5.96 3.87
C ASP A 24 -5.02 4.46 3.85
N ASP A 25 -6.00 3.55 3.83
CA ASP A 25 -5.79 2.12 3.81
C ASP A 25 -5.42 1.65 2.39
N LYS A 26 -4.20 1.14 2.26
CA LYS A 26 -3.66 0.72 0.96
C LYS A 26 -4.45 -0.41 0.33
N TYR A 27 -4.85 -1.40 1.15
CA TYR A 27 -5.54 -2.58 0.64
C TYR A 27 -7.00 -2.28 0.31
N PHE A 28 -7.68 -1.49 1.15
CA PHE A 28 -9.02 -1.00 0.86
C PHE A 28 -9.05 -0.23 -0.45
N ASN A 29 -8.10 0.68 -0.66
CA ASN A 29 -8.01 1.43 -1.92
C ASN A 29 -7.77 0.52 -3.12
N ASN A 30 -6.94 -0.51 -3.00
CA ASN A 30 -6.76 -1.50 -4.05
C ASN A 30 -8.08 -2.21 -4.38
N CYS A 31 -8.81 -2.69 -3.38
CA CYS A 31 -10.12 -3.32 -3.58
C CYS A 31 -11.13 -2.38 -4.23
N LEU A 32 -11.17 -1.11 -3.80
CA LEU A 32 -12.05 -0.10 -4.37
C LEU A 32 -11.70 0.19 -5.83
N MET A 33 -10.42 0.36 -6.14
CA MET A 33 -9.95 0.60 -7.51
C MET A 33 -10.30 -0.56 -8.43
N THR A 34 -10.09 -1.80 -7.99
CA THR A 34 -10.53 -3.00 -8.73
C THR A 34 -12.02 -2.95 -9.02
N LYS A 35 -12.83 -2.62 -8.03
CA LYS A 35 -14.30 -2.54 -8.18
C LYS A 35 -14.75 -1.49 -9.19
N VAL A 36 -14.02 -0.39 -9.32
CA VAL A 36 -14.33 0.66 -10.31
C VAL A 36 -13.59 0.49 -11.64
N GLY A 37 -12.90 -0.65 -11.85
CA GLY A 37 -12.26 -1.00 -13.11
C GLY A 37 -10.89 -0.34 -13.35
N VAL A 38 -10.29 0.25 -12.33
CA VAL A 38 -8.91 0.78 -12.42
C VAL A 38 -7.92 -0.36 -12.22
N PRO A 39 -6.99 -0.59 -13.16
CA PRO A 39 -5.96 -1.62 -12.99
C PRO A 39 -5.06 -1.28 -11.80
N ILE A 40 -4.82 -2.28 -10.97
CA ILE A 40 -3.93 -2.19 -9.81
C ILE A 40 -2.96 -3.37 -9.81
N PRO A 41 -1.80 -3.25 -9.16
CA PRO A 41 -0.89 -4.37 -8.96
C PRO A 41 -1.55 -5.49 -8.15
N LYS A 42 -1.29 -6.74 -8.52
CA LYS A 42 -1.72 -7.89 -7.72
C LYS A 42 -1.17 -7.76 -6.31
N THR A 43 -2.03 -7.89 -5.32
CA THR A 43 -1.67 -7.65 -3.93
C THR A 43 -2.34 -8.67 -3.04
N ALA A 44 -1.57 -9.30 -2.17
CA ALA A 44 -2.04 -10.20 -1.13
C ALA A 44 -1.75 -9.63 0.26
N ILE A 45 -2.66 -9.83 1.21
CA ILE A 45 -2.40 -9.57 2.63
C ILE A 45 -1.65 -10.78 3.20
N ILE A 46 -0.56 -10.49 3.88
CA ILE A 46 0.24 -11.48 4.58
C ILE A 46 0.03 -11.25 6.08
N PRO A 47 -0.47 -12.24 6.82
CA PRO A 47 -0.66 -12.10 8.26
C PRO A 47 0.68 -11.84 8.96
N SER A 48 0.60 -11.34 10.18
CA SER A 48 1.78 -11.20 11.04
C SER A 48 2.44 -12.56 11.27
N ARG A 49 3.76 -12.57 11.30
CA ARG A 49 4.52 -13.78 11.63
C ARG A 49 4.30 -14.20 13.07
N ASP A 50 4.43 -13.24 13.98
CA ASP A 50 4.26 -13.46 15.40
C ASP A 50 2.83 -13.11 15.81
N HIS A 51 2.30 -13.81 16.79
CA HIS A 51 0.99 -13.49 17.35
C HIS A 51 1.06 -12.10 18.02
N PRO A 52 0.08 -11.21 17.74
CA PRO A 52 -0.02 -9.96 18.47
C PRO A 52 -0.20 -10.21 19.98
N ASP A 53 0.31 -9.28 20.78
CA ASP A 53 0.11 -9.32 22.23
C ASP A 53 -1.39 -9.40 22.56
N ASP A 54 -1.72 -10.03 23.69
CA ASP A 54 -3.10 -10.25 24.16
C ASP A 54 -3.99 -11.10 23.22
N THR A 55 -3.40 -11.92 22.34
CA THR A 55 -4.11 -12.89 21.51
C THR A 55 -3.79 -14.34 21.93
N THR A 56 -4.72 -15.25 21.64
CA THR A 56 -4.58 -16.69 21.85
C THR A 56 -4.75 -17.44 20.51
N GLU A 57 -4.52 -18.75 20.51
CA GLU A 57 -4.74 -19.57 19.32
C GLU A 57 -6.19 -19.48 18.80
N GLU A 58 -7.16 -19.38 19.71
CA GLU A 58 -8.58 -19.22 19.34
C GLU A 58 -8.84 -17.92 18.58
N SER A 59 -8.04 -16.87 18.80
CA SER A 59 -8.14 -15.60 18.06
C SER A 59 -7.89 -15.77 16.56
N PHE A 60 -7.25 -16.85 16.15
CA PHE A 60 -6.89 -17.17 14.76
C PHE A 60 -7.65 -18.36 14.18
N SER A 61 -8.70 -18.81 14.87
CA SER A 61 -9.50 -19.99 14.47
C SER A 61 -10.17 -19.85 13.09
N ASN A 62 -10.29 -18.63 12.58
CA ASN A 62 -10.79 -18.31 11.24
C ASN A 62 -9.71 -18.30 10.13
N LEU A 63 -8.45 -18.50 10.49
CA LEU A 63 -7.36 -18.61 9.54
C LEU A 63 -7.04 -20.07 9.24
N ALA A 64 -6.83 -20.37 7.98
CA ALA A 64 -6.36 -21.69 7.57
C ALA A 64 -4.84 -21.78 7.74
N TYR A 65 -4.37 -22.78 8.49
CA TYR A 65 -2.95 -23.09 8.63
C TYR A 65 -2.67 -24.54 8.23
N PRO A 66 -1.50 -24.80 7.61
CA PRO A 66 -0.53 -23.83 7.14
C PRO A 66 -1.09 -22.96 6.01
N LEU A 67 -0.58 -21.74 5.87
CA LEU A 67 -0.94 -20.86 4.76
C LEU A 67 -0.50 -21.48 3.42
N ASP A 68 -1.35 -21.34 2.40
CA ASP A 68 -1.03 -21.79 1.04
C ASP A 68 -0.09 -20.79 0.35
N TRP A 69 1.18 -20.82 0.73
CA TRP A 69 2.23 -19.95 0.20
C TRP A 69 2.38 -20.09 -1.31
N GLU A 70 2.24 -21.30 -1.85
CA GLU A 70 2.38 -21.54 -3.29
C GLU A 70 1.31 -20.80 -4.09
N THR A 71 0.06 -20.83 -3.64
CA THR A 71 -1.02 -20.07 -4.28
C THR A 71 -0.79 -18.56 -4.17
N ILE A 72 -0.33 -18.07 -3.02
CA ILE A 72 0.00 -16.65 -2.82
C ILE A 72 1.10 -16.20 -3.78
N PHE A 73 2.21 -16.94 -3.85
CA PHE A 73 3.34 -16.61 -4.71
C PHE A 73 2.99 -16.73 -6.20
N LYS A 74 2.19 -17.73 -6.56
CA LYS A 74 1.69 -17.87 -7.95
C LYS A 74 0.78 -16.71 -8.35
N TYR A 75 -0.01 -16.19 -7.42
CA TYR A 75 -0.90 -15.06 -7.66
C TYR A 75 -0.13 -13.75 -7.84
N VAL A 76 0.78 -13.44 -6.93
CA VAL A 76 1.53 -12.18 -6.95
C VAL A 76 2.69 -12.23 -7.95
N GLY A 77 3.47 -13.32 -7.95
CA GLY A 77 4.71 -13.46 -8.73
C GLY A 77 5.91 -12.80 -8.08
N PHE A 78 7.06 -12.98 -8.71
CA PHE A 78 8.33 -12.30 -8.38
C PHE A 78 8.93 -11.71 -9.67
N PRO A 79 9.64 -10.57 -9.59
CA PRO A 79 9.93 -9.78 -8.38
C PRO A 79 8.68 -9.13 -7.76
N ALA A 80 8.72 -8.92 -6.45
CA ALA A 80 7.61 -8.35 -5.69
C ALA A 80 8.10 -7.35 -4.63
N TYR A 81 7.21 -6.57 -4.09
CA TYR A 81 7.46 -5.72 -2.93
C TYR A 81 6.66 -6.20 -1.72
N MET A 82 7.34 -6.35 -0.58
CA MET A 82 6.68 -6.54 0.70
C MET A 82 6.73 -5.23 1.49
N LYS A 83 5.59 -4.81 2.01
CA LYS A 83 5.45 -3.53 2.74
C LYS A 83 4.39 -3.63 3.84
N PRO A 84 4.50 -2.85 4.93
CA PRO A 84 3.49 -2.86 5.97
C PRO A 84 2.11 -2.46 5.44
N PHE A 85 1.08 -3.17 5.92
CA PHE A 85 -0.32 -2.84 5.68
C PHE A 85 -0.62 -1.41 6.15
N ALA A 86 -0.23 -1.08 7.38
CA ALA A 86 -0.34 0.26 7.96
C ALA A 86 1.01 0.99 7.94
N GLY A 87 0.96 2.32 7.84
CA GLY A 87 2.16 3.15 7.88
C GLY A 87 2.61 3.67 6.51
N GLY A 88 3.75 4.38 6.51
CA GLY A 88 4.32 5.05 5.34
C GLY A 88 5.82 5.34 5.53
N GLY A 89 6.38 6.22 4.68
CA GLY A 89 7.77 6.66 4.82
C GLY A 89 8.83 5.62 4.42
N TRP A 90 8.45 4.61 3.65
CA TRP A 90 9.36 3.54 3.17
C TRP A 90 9.95 2.63 4.26
N LYS A 91 9.47 2.73 5.50
CA LYS A 91 9.90 1.85 6.58
C LYS A 91 9.38 0.43 6.32
N HIS A 92 10.27 -0.58 6.48
CA HIS A 92 9.97 -2.01 6.26
C HIS A 92 9.40 -2.31 4.85
N VAL A 93 9.88 -1.60 3.84
CA VAL A 93 9.57 -1.90 2.43
C VAL A 93 10.75 -2.67 1.86
N TYR A 94 10.50 -3.88 1.38
CA TYR A 94 11.51 -4.80 0.85
C TYR A 94 11.18 -5.15 -0.60
N LYS A 95 12.19 -5.07 -1.48
CA LYS A 95 12.12 -5.71 -2.79
C LYS A 95 12.55 -7.16 -2.63
N LEU A 96 11.80 -8.06 -3.24
CA LEU A 96 11.99 -9.51 -3.14
C LEU A 96 12.08 -10.09 -4.55
N ASP A 97 13.14 -10.80 -4.83
CA ASP A 97 13.35 -11.42 -6.12
C ASP A 97 12.98 -12.92 -6.12
N SER A 98 12.81 -13.52 -4.94
CA SER A 98 12.55 -14.94 -4.77
C SER A 98 11.64 -15.25 -3.56
N LYS A 99 11.23 -16.52 -3.43
CA LYS A 99 10.54 -17.05 -2.25
C LYS A 99 11.45 -17.03 -1.01
N GLU A 100 12.71 -17.32 -1.23
CA GLU A 100 13.74 -17.34 -0.20
C GLU A 100 13.89 -15.95 0.42
N ASP A 101 14.00 -14.90 -0.41
CA ASP A 101 14.01 -13.51 0.04
C ASP A 101 12.76 -13.16 0.85
N PHE A 102 11.59 -13.66 0.39
CA PHE A 102 10.36 -13.43 1.11
C PHE A 102 10.41 -14.00 2.53
N PHE A 103 10.80 -15.26 2.70
CA PHE A 103 10.83 -15.88 4.03
C PHE A 103 11.89 -15.26 4.92
N ASP A 104 13.05 -14.88 4.36
CA ASP A 104 14.09 -14.15 5.08
C ASP A 104 13.52 -12.84 5.64
N LYS A 105 12.95 -11.99 4.79
CA LYS A 105 12.42 -10.69 5.20
C LYS A 105 11.13 -10.78 6.04
N HIS A 106 10.27 -11.74 5.76
CA HIS A 106 9.08 -11.98 6.58
C HIS A 106 9.47 -12.39 8.00
N SER A 107 10.62 -13.09 8.18
CA SER A 107 11.12 -13.46 9.50
C SER A 107 11.42 -12.24 10.40
N GLU A 108 11.69 -11.08 9.81
CA GLU A 108 12.02 -9.83 10.50
C GLU A 108 10.80 -8.96 10.81
N THR A 109 9.59 -9.33 10.34
CA THR A 109 8.40 -8.46 10.42
C THR A 109 7.66 -8.51 11.75
N GLY A 110 7.90 -9.54 12.55
CA GLY A 110 7.28 -9.70 13.88
C GLY A 110 5.75 -9.64 13.80
N GLN A 111 5.15 -8.72 14.53
CA GLN A 111 3.70 -8.54 14.59
C GLN A 111 3.11 -7.66 13.47
N LEU A 112 3.91 -7.26 12.48
CA LEU A 112 3.40 -6.45 11.37
C LEU A 112 2.61 -7.31 10.39
N VAL A 113 1.39 -6.89 10.12
CA VAL A 113 0.65 -7.36 8.94
C VAL A 113 1.27 -6.71 7.70
N MET A 114 1.59 -7.52 6.70
CA MET A 114 2.27 -7.06 5.50
C MET A 114 1.37 -7.15 4.27
N LEU A 115 1.73 -6.44 3.24
CA LEU A 115 1.21 -6.59 1.87
C LEU A 115 2.34 -7.13 1.00
N LEU A 116 2.07 -8.20 0.27
CA LEU A 116 2.91 -8.66 -0.83
C LEU A 116 2.29 -8.19 -2.13
N GLN A 117 3.03 -7.44 -2.94
CA GLN A 117 2.54 -6.80 -4.15
C GLN A 117 3.51 -7.01 -5.30
N GLU A 118 3.00 -7.37 -6.49
CA GLU A 118 3.82 -7.52 -7.69
C GLU A 118 4.61 -6.24 -8.02
N GLU A 119 5.82 -6.40 -8.54
CA GLU A 119 6.58 -5.27 -9.08
C GLU A 119 5.96 -4.82 -10.41
N ILE A 120 5.71 -3.52 -10.51
CA ILE A 120 5.30 -2.90 -11.77
C ILE A 120 6.51 -2.23 -12.41
N VAL A 121 6.89 -2.71 -13.60
CA VAL A 121 7.88 -2.02 -14.43
C VAL A 121 7.19 -0.87 -15.13
N PHE A 122 7.68 0.34 -14.92
CA PHE A 122 7.11 1.56 -15.51
C PHE A 122 8.20 2.36 -16.22
N THR A 123 7.80 3.06 -17.26
CA THR A 123 8.63 4.03 -17.99
C THR A 123 8.33 5.44 -17.52
N GLU A 124 7.11 5.70 -17.11
CA GLU A 124 6.62 6.99 -16.64
C GLU A 124 5.85 6.79 -15.35
N TYR A 125 5.99 7.72 -14.43
CA TYR A 125 5.26 7.74 -13.17
C TYR A 125 4.66 9.11 -12.92
N TYR A 126 3.39 9.14 -12.55
CA TYR A 126 2.66 10.39 -12.30
C TYR A 126 2.05 10.37 -10.89
N ARG A 127 2.01 11.54 -10.28
CA ARG A 127 1.20 11.80 -9.10
C ARG A 127 0.03 12.68 -9.47
N CYS A 128 -1.19 12.19 -9.17
CA CYS A 128 -2.42 12.91 -9.42
C CYS A 128 -2.96 13.43 -8.09
N TYR A 129 -3.15 14.74 -8.00
CA TYR A 129 -3.77 15.39 -6.86
C TYR A 129 -5.19 15.79 -7.22
N CYS A 130 -6.18 15.18 -6.55
CA CYS A 130 -7.58 15.50 -6.74
C CYS A 130 -8.02 16.50 -5.67
N ILE A 131 -8.45 17.69 -6.07
CA ILE A 131 -8.83 18.77 -5.18
C ILE A 131 -10.31 19.06 -5.34
N GLY A 132 -11.07 18.96 -4.25
CA GLY A 132 -12.50 19.26 -4.21
C GLY A 132 -13.34 18.40 -5.15
N ARG A 133 -12.86 17.22 -5.56
CA ARG A 133 -13.52 16.31 -6.53
C ARG A 133 -13.76 16.90 -7.93
N LYS A 134 -13.12 18.02 -8.26
CA LYS A 134 -13.32 18.75 -9.52
C LYS A 134 -12.01 19.02 -10.24
N HIS A 135 -10.96 19.27 -9.51
CA HIS A 135 -9.67 19.65 -10.09
C HIS A 135 -8.68 18.51 -9.92
N VAL A 136 -7.98 18.20 -10.98
CA VAL A 136 -6.91 17.20 -10.98
C VAL A 136 -5.64 17.88 -11.44
N LEU A 137 -4.59 17.82 -10.61
CA LEU A 137 -3.25 18.23 -10.96
C LEU A 137 -2.42 16.95 -11.17
N ILE A 138 -1.90 16.80 -12.38
CA ILE A 138 -1.06 15.66 -12.76
C ILE A 138 0.38 16.14 -12.79
N MET A 139 1.25 15.51 -12.03
CA MET A 139 2.66 15.86 -11.94
C MET A 139 3.53 14.66 -12.28
N PRO A 140 4.52 14.82 -13.17
CA PRO A 140 5.56 13.81 -13.34
C PRO A 140 6.28 13.57 -12.01
N TYR A 141 6.64 12.32 -11.76
CA TYR A 141 7.30 11.92 -10.53
C TYR A 141 8.30 10.79 -10.80
N GLU A 142 9.53 10.96 -10.34
CA GLU A 142 10.56 9.94 -10.49
C GLU A 142 10.92 9.36 -9.09
N PRO A 143 10.32 8.24 -8.70
CA PRO A 143 10.52 7.66 -7.38
C PRO A 143 11.96 7.17 -7.13
N ARG A 144 12.73 6.93 -8.19
CA ARG A 144 14.14 6.49 -8.11
C ARG A 144 15.09 7.63 -7.74
N ASN A 145 14.66 8.88 -7.96
CA ASN A 145 15.46 10.05 -7.60
C ASN A 145 15.52 10.27 -6.09
N PRO A 146 16.56 10.93 -5.57
CA PRO A 146 16.59 11.45 -4.22
C PRO A 146 15.32 12.27 -3.90
N HIS A 147 14.87 12.26 -2.66
CA HIS A 147 13.56 12.81 -2.26
C HIS A 147 13.30 14.24 -2.78
N HIS A 148 14.30 15.12 -2.76
CA HIS A 148 14.18 16.53 -3.19
C HIS A 148 14.14 16.71 -4.72
N LEU A 149 14.46 15.67 -5.50
CA LEU A 149 14.46 15.68 -6.97
C LEU A 149 13.32 14.83 -7.58
N ARG A 150 12.45 14.26 -6.77
CA ARG A 150 11.42 13.33 -7.28
C ARG A 150 10.37 13.97 -8.17
N TYR A 151 10.20 15.27 -8.09
CA TYR A 151 9.30 16.04 -8.98
C TYR A 151 10.03 16.66 -10.18
N VAL A 152 11.33 16.41 -10.33
CA VAL A 152 12.07 16.77 -11.53
C VAL A 152 11.91 15.62 -12.52
N ALA A 153 11.14 15.87 -13.58
CA ALA A 153 10.88 14.85 -14.59
C ALA A 153 12.16 14.49 -15.35
N SER A 154 12.42 13.19 -15.44
CA SER A 154 13.46 12.63 -16.31
C SER A 154 12.92 12.25 -17.69
N PHE A 155 11.66 12.53 -17.97
CA PHE A 155 10.96 12.21 -19.20
C PHE A 155 10.01 13.36 -19.61
N THR A 156 9.71 13.44 -20.89
CA THR A 156 8.69 14.35 -21.41
C THR A 156 7.35 13.63 -21.42
N PRO A 157 6.32 14.15 -20.73
CA PRO A 157 4.99 13.54 -20.74
C PRO A 157 4.44 13.44 -22.16
N SER A 158 3.82 12.31 -22.50
CA SER A 158 3.12 12.16 -23.76
C SER A 158 1.90 13.10 -23.80
N PRO A 159 1.67 13.83 -24.90
CA PRO A 159 0.53 14.72 -25.02
C PRO A 159 -0.83 14.01 -25.08
N GLU A 160 -0.84 12.68 -25.24
CA GLU A 160 -2.06 11.86 -25.31
C GLU A 160 -2.55 11.33 -23.95
N ARG A 161 -1.94 11.78 -22.85
CA ARG A 161 -2.25 11.32 -21.47
C ARG A 161 -2.66 12.43 -20.54
#